data_5de6b4b7188c69254a3dac696a391660
#
_entry.id   5de6b4b7188c69254a3dac696a391660
#
_cell.length_a   1.000
_cell.length_b   1.000
_cell.length_c   1.000
_cell.angle_alpha   90.00
_cell.angle_beta   90.00
_cell.angle_gamma   90.00
#
_symmetry.space_group_name_H-M   'P 1'
#
loop_
_entity.id
_entity.type
_entity.pdbx_description
1 polymer ?
#
loop_
_entity_poly.entity_id
_entity_poly.type
_entity_poly.pdbx_seq_one_letter_code
_entity_poly.pdbx_strand_id
1 'polypeptide(L)'
;MTQNEPIGYIIGGGLKEGFRIRLTVPADQVQEGSFLVCDNGRFRYYGLVTDLQLGATDPRFADEKTDRMHPAIQSALLGKTLYTTLEMYPTLLMDRGPDDPREYMDWQDRVQRGEETPGPKPVKTVPAHHANVRPADESDVAQIFGEEGPGVFHIGNTIEQGYKVCLD
;
A
#
# COMPACT_ATOMS: atom_id res chain seq x y z
N MET A 1 -0.09 12.98 -11.05
CA MET A 1 0.77 12.30 -10.04
C MET A 1 1.54 11.22 -10.76
N THR A 2 2.84 11.13 -10.56
CA THR A 2 3.61 9.98 -11.02
C THR A 2 3.11 8.75 -10.25
N GLN A 3 2.69 7.71 -10.94
CA GLN A 3 2.02 6.50 -10.40
C GLN A 3 2.81 5.74 -9.32
N ASN A 4 3.99 6.19 -8.93
CA ASN A 4 4.90 5.49 -8.03
C ASN A 4 5.30 6.31 -6.78
N GLU A 5 4.65 7.44 -6.52
CA GLU A 5 4.95 8.26 -5.35
C GLU A 5 4.26 7.70 -4.10
N PRO A 6 4.98 7.61 -2.96
CA PRO A 6 4.37 7.20 -1.69
C PRO A 6 3.28 8.19 -1.26
N ILE A 7 2.12 7.66 -0.87
CA ILE A 7 1.01 8.44 -0.32
C ILE A 7 1.00 8.45 1.20
N GLY A 8 1.83 7.61 1.83
CA GLY A 8 1.91 7.49 3.27
C GLY A 8 2.88 6.42 3.71
N TYR A 9 2.85 6.10 4.98
CA TYR A 9 3.71 5.10 5.60
C TYR A 9 3.03 4.38 6.75
N ILE A 10 3.46 3.16 7.04
CA ILE A 10 2.94 2.32 8.12
C ILE A 10 3.26 2.92 9.48
N ILE A 11 2.25 3.06 10.34
CA ILE A 11 2.38 3.51 11.73
C ILE A 11 1.93 2.46 12.75
N GLY A 12 1.35 1.36 12.33
CA GLY A 12 0.90 0.30 13.23
C GLY A 12 -0.11 -0.64 12.57
N GLY A 13 -0.79 -1.41 13.40
CA GLY A 13 -1.78 -2.38 12.95
C GLY A 13 -1.27 -3.82 13.04
N GLY A 14 -2.00 -4.75 12.46
CA GLY A 14 -1.71 -6.17 12.48
C GLY A 14 -2.46 -6.95 11.42
N LEU A 15 -2.24 -8.27 11.37
CA LEU A 15 -2.83 -9.13 10.35
C LEU A 15 -4.36 -9.24 10.44
N LYS A 16 -4.92 -9.10 11.63
CA LYS A 16 -6.36 -9.22 11.85
C LYS A 16 -7.10 -7.89 11.73
N GLU A 17 -6.44 -6.83 12.17
CA GLU A 17 -7.02 -5.48 12.27
C GLU A 17 -6.72 -4.63 11.03
N GLY A 18 -5.83 -5.11 10.15
CA GLY A 18 -5.30 -4.33 9.06
C GLY A 18 -4.08 -3.50 9.44
N PHE A 19 -3.46 -2.90 8.45
CA PHE A 19 -2.32 -2.00 8.64
C PHE A 19 -2.81 -0.56 8.70
N ARG A 20 -2.35 0.18 9.73
CA ARG A 20 -2.65 1.59 9.87
C ARG A 20 -1.56 2.42 9.22
N ILE A 21 -1.97 3.32 8.35
CA ILE A 21 -1.10 4.13 7.49
C ILE A 21 -1.37 5.60 7.78
N ARG A 22 -0.32 6.38 7.99
CA ARG A 22 -0.41 7.82 8.06
C ARG A 22 -0.25 8.38 6.65
N LEU A 23 -1.24 9.14 6.20
CA LEU A 23 -1.18 9.82 4.90
C LEU A 23 -0.21 11.01 4.94
N THR A 24 0.50 11.19 3.84
CA THR A 24 1.34 12.35 3.54
C THR A 24 0.77 13.22 2.43
N VAL A 25 -0.30 12.75 1.81
CA VAL A 25 -1.07 13.44 0.78
C VAL A 25 -2.46 13.83 1.32
N PRO A 26 -3.19 14.76 0.67
CA PRO A 26 -4.58 15.06 0.99
C PRO A 26 -5.49 13.83 0.97
N ALA A 27 -6.43 13.75 1.93
CA ALA A 27 -7.31 12.59 2.10
C ALA A 27 -8.23 12.34 0.90
N ASP A 28 -8.58 13.38 0.15
CA ASP A 28 -9.43 13.33 -1.05
C ASP A 28 -8.75 12.64 -2.25
N GLN A 29 -7.45 12.34 -2.14
CA GLN A 29 -6.70 11.60 -3.16
C GLN A 29 -6.75 10.09 -2.99
N VAL A 30 -7.34 9.60 -1.89
CA VAL A 30 -7.44 8.18 -1.58
C VAL A 30 -8.89 7.85 -1.25
N GLN A 31 -9.39 6.74 -1.76
CA GLN A 31 -10.76 6.29 -1.55
C GLN A 31 -10.79 4.91 -0.91
N GLU A 32 -11.85 4.62 -0.17
CA GLU A 32 -12.15 3.25 0.27
C GLU A 32 -12.24 2.33 -0.95
N GLY A 33 -11.73 1.10 -0.83
CA GLY A 33 -11.64 0.15 -1.94
C GLY A 33 -10.40 0.33 -2.82
N SER A 34 -9.65 1.43 -2.69
CA SER A 34 -8.39 1.60 -3.43
C SER A 34 -7.39 0.48 -3.11
N PHE A 35 -6.72 -0.02 -4.15
CA PHE A 35 -5.71 -1.06 -4.02
C PHE A 35 -4.34 -0.43 -3.78
N LEU A 36 -3.73 -0.77 -2.66
CA LEU A 36 -2.47 -0.20 -2.19
C LEU A 36 -1.37 -1.25 -2.14
N VAL A 37 -0.15 -0.74 -2.22
CA VAL A 37 1.09 -1.51 -2.12
C VAL A 37 1.95 -0.94 -1.02
N CYS A 38 2.40 -1.80 -0.10
CA CYS A 38 3.41 -1.48 0.88
C CYS A 38 4.70 -2.20 0.51
N ASP A 39 5.71 -1.44 0.09
CA ASP A 39 7.03 -1.96 -0.20
C ASP A 39 7.86 -2.07 1.09
N ASN A 40 8.34 -3.27 1.42
CA ASN A 40 9.14 -3.56 2.61
C ASN A 40 10.29 -4.51 2.29
N GLY A 41 11.26 -4.05 1.50
CA GLY A 41 12.42 -4.83 1.07
C GLY A 41 12.01 -6.10 0.31
N ARG A 42 12.36 -7.26 0.87
CA ARG A 42 12.05 -8.57 0.30
C ARG A 42 10.56 -8.76 0.01
N PHE A 43 9.68 -8.21 0.85
CA PHE A 43 8.25 -8.44 0.76
C PHE A 43 7.51 -7.20 0.28
N ARG A 44 6.58 -7.43 -0.63
CA ARG A 44 5.62 -6.43 -1.07
C ARG A 44 4.22 -6.88 -0.62
N TYR A 45 3.56 -6.04 0.17
CA TYR A 45 2.23 -6.31 0.69
C TYR A 45 1.20 -5.58 -0.15
N TYR A 46 0.15 -6.27 -0.52
CA TYR A 46 -0.98 -5.72 -1.25
C TYR A 46 -2.23 -5.77 -0.39
N GLY A 47 -3.04 -4.75 -0.46
CA GLY A 47 -4.27 -4.67 0.31
C GLY A 47 -5.21 -3.59 -0.17
N LEU A 48 -6.43 -3.65 0.36
CA LEU A 48 -7.49 -2.70 0.07
C LEU A 48 -7.65 -1.71 1.21
N VAL A 49 -7.92 -0.45 0.87
CA VAL A 49 -8.33 0.56 1.85
C VAL A 49 -9.71 0.21 2.37
N THR A 50 -9.84 0.06 3.67
CA THR A 50 -11.11 -0.30 4.34
C THR A 50 -11.69 0.84 5.17
N ASP A 51 -10.88 1.82 5.55
CA ASP A 51 -11.35 2.97 6.33
C ASP A 51 -10.39 4.15 6.19
N LEU A 52 -10.92 5.36 6.31
CA LEU A 52 -10.16 6.61 6.40
C LEU A 52 -10.64 7.40 7.63
N GLN A 53 -9.71 7.79 8.48
CA GLN A 53 -9.99 8.47 9.74
C GLN A 53 -9.22 9.77 9.85
N LEU A 54 -9.91 10.83 10.25
CA LEU A 54 -9.29 12.09 10.64
C LEU A 54 -8.83 12.01 12.09
N GLY A 55 -7.61 12.41 12.35
CA GLY A 55 -7.02 12.42 13.66
C GLY A 55 -6.39 13.77 14.02
N ALA A 56 -6.28 14.02 15.30
CA ALA A 56 -5.54 15.15 15.84
C ALA A 56 -4.60 14.68 16.96
N THR A 57 -3.38 15.19 16.99
CA THR A 57 -2.41 14.90 18.06
C THR A 57 -2.86 15.53 19.39
N ASP A 58 -3.51 16.67 19.31
CA ASP A 58 -4.11 17.35 20.47
C ASP A 58 -5.61 17.56 20.18
N PRO A 59 -6.51 17.00 21.01
CA PRO A 59 -7.96 17.12 20.82
C PRO A 59 -8.47 18.55 20.71
N ARG A 60 -7.78 19.52 21.31
CA ARG A 60 -8.13 20.94 21.25
C ARG A 60 -8.11 21.51 19.84
N PHE A 61 -7.30 20.94 18.94
CA PHE A 61 -7.23 21.37 17.56
C PHE A 61 -8.21 20.64 16.63
N ALA A 62 -8.87 19.59 17.12
CA ALA A 62 -9.86 18.86 16.32
C ALA A 62 -11.11 19.69 16.04
N ASP A 63 -11.49 20.55 17.00
CA ASP A 63 -12.72 21.36 16.96
C ASP A 63 -12.49 22.82 16.54
N GLU A 64 -11.24 23.30 16.52
CA GLU A 64 -10.95 24.67 16.13
C GLU A 64 -10.93 24.82 14.60
N LYS A 65 -11.80 25.72 14.09
CA LYS A 65 -11.73 26.16 12.70
C LYS A 65 -10.45 26.95 12.49
N THR A 66 -9.54 26.36 11.72
CA THR A 66 -8.26 26.98 11.37
C THR A 66 -8.39 28.22 10.47
N ASP A 67 -9.59 28.50 9.94
CA ASP A 67 -9.89 29.65 9.06
C ASP A 67 -9.55 31.04 9.65
N ARG A 68 -9.42 31.12 10.98
CA ARG A 68 -9.07 32.36 11.68
C ARG A 68 -7.57 32.46 12.00
N MET A 69 -6.79 31.45 11.70
CA MET A 69 -5.36 31.45 11.99
C MET A 69 -4.55 32.01 10.81
N HIS A 70 -3.44 32.63 11.14
CA HIS A 70 -2.50 33.10 10.12
C HIS A 70 -2.07 31.92 9.21
N PRO A 71 -1.99 32.08 7.88
CA PRO A 71 -1.66 31.00 6.93
C PRO A 71 -0.41 30.21 7.29
N ALA A 72 0.62 30.85 7.85
CA ALA A 72 1.83 30.18 8.29
C ALA A 72 1.61 29.23 9.49
N ILE A 73 0.70 29.60 10.40
CA ILE A 73 0.34 28.75 11.56
C ILE A 73 -0.53 27.60 11.07
N GLN A 74 -1.45 27.86 10.17
CA GLN A 74 -2.30 26.85 9.53
C GLN A 74 -1.45 25.79 8.83
N SER A 75 -0.48 26.20 8.01
CA SER A 75 0.45 25.32 7.34
C SER A 75 1.34 24.50 8.31
N ALA A 76 1.73 25.08 9.44
CA ALA A 76 2.54 24.40 10.46
C ALA A 76 1.71 23.38 11.27
N LEU A 77 0.41 23.58 11.44
CA LEU A 77 -0.50 22.69 12.15
C LEU A 77 -0.94 21.51 11.26
N LEU A 78 -1.16 21.78 9.97
CA LEU A 78 -1.48 20.74 8.99
C LEU A 78 -0.30 19.76 8.85
N GLY A 79 -0.55 18.48 9.11
CA GLY A 79 0.44 17.43 9.04
C GLY A 79 1.20 17.12 10.34
N LYS A 80 1.31 18.08 11.28
CA LYS A 80 1.87 17.81 12.62
C LYS A 80 0.80 17.56 13.66
N THR A 81 -0.23 18.36 13.65
CA THR A 81 -1.30 18.33 14.65
C THR A 81 -2.57 17.67 14.10
N LEU A 82 -2.93 17.97 12.86
CA LEU A 82 -4.02 17.33 12.15
C LEU A 82 -3.43 16.36 11.14
N TYR A 83 -3.94 15.15 11.11
CA TYR A 83 -3.47 14.10 10.20
C TYR A 83 -4.63 13.21 9.77
N THR A 84 -4.43 12.54 8.66
CA THR A 84 -5.35 11.48 8.21
C THR A 84 -4.63 10.15 8.32
N THR A 85 -5.31 9.18 8.87
CA THR A 85 -4.91 7.79 8.80
C THR A 85 -5.87 7.01 7.93
N LEU A 86 -5.36 5.98 7.30
CA LEU A 86 -6.18 4.98 6.65
C LEU A 86 -5.86 3.60 7.19
N GLU A 87 -6.82 2.70 7.08
CA GLU A 87 -6.66 1.28 7.34
C GLU A 87 -6.61 0.53 6.01
N MET A 88 -5.58 -0.32 5.87
CA MET A 88 -5.42 -1.20 4.72
C MET A 88 -5.51 -2.64 5.18
N TYR A 89 -6.51 -3.36 4.68
CA TYR A 89 -6.61 -4.80 4.93
C TYR A 89 -5.69 -5.56 3.98
N PRO A 90 -4.66 -6.26 4.50
CA PRO A 90 -3.70 -6.98 3.66
C PRO A 90 -4.35 -8.23 3.04
N THR A 91 -4.30 -8.34 1.72
CA THR A 91 -4.91 -9.44 0.97
C THR A 91 -3.89 -10.47 0.53
N LEU A 92 -2.74 -10.03 0.03
CA LEU A 92 -1.68 -10.91 -0.44
C LEU A 92 -0.29 -10.32 -0.22
N LEU A 93 0.71 -11.20 -0.26
CA LEU A 93 2.12 -10.92 -0.12
C LEU A 93 2.86 -11.43 -1.35
N MET A 94 3.71 -10.59 -1.94
CA MET A 94 4.65 -11.00 -2.99
C MET A 94 6.05 -11.11 -2.39
N ASP A 95 6.68 -12.27 -2.54
CA ASP A 95 8.09 -12.49 -2.19
C ASP A 95 8.96 -12.14 -3.40
N ARG A 96 9.77 -11.10 -3.28
CA ARG A 96 10.67 -10.60 -4.32
C ARG A 96 12.09 -11.17 -4.22
N GLY A 97 12.32 -12.00 -3.21
CA GLY A 97 13.65 -12.50 -2.87
C GLY A 97 14.44 -11.54 -1.96
N PRO A 98 15.59 -11.98 -1.45
CA PRO A 98 16.48 -11.18 -0.62
C PRO A 98 17.02 -9.95 -1.35
N ASP A 99 17.32 -8.88 -0.60
CA ASP A 99 17.92 -7.65 -1.16
C ASP A 99 19.44 -7.80 -1.39
N ASP A 100 20.11 -8.71 -0.67
CA ASP A 100 21.53 -8.98 -0.89
C ASP A 100 21.74 -9.73 -2.22
N PRO A 101 22.61 -9.27 -3.12
CA PRO A 101 22.81 -9.87 -4.45
C PRO A 101 23.24 -11.34 -4.42
N ARG A 102 24.02 -11.77 -3.42
CA ARG A 102 24.48 -13.16 -3.31
C ARG A 102 23.35 -14.07 -2.83
N GLU A 103 22.63 -13.63 -1.80
CA GLU A 103 21.45 -14.34 -1.31
C GLU A 103 20.35 -14.40 -2.37
N TYR A 104 20.22 -13.35 -3.19
CA TYR A 104 19.28 -13.32 -4.30
C TYR A 104 19.59 -14.35 -5.37
N MET A 105 20.88 -14.53 -5.73
CA MET A 105 21.29 -15.58 -6.67
C MET A 105 20.97 -16.97 -6.12
N ASP A 106 21.33 -17.24 -4.87
CA ASP A 106 21.02 -18.52 -4.20
C ASP A 106 19.52 -18.76 -4.13
N TRP A 107 18.73 -17.71 -3.89
CA TRP A 107 17.27 -17.77 -3.88
C TRP A 107 16.72 -18.08 -5.27
N GLN A 108 17.22 -17.43 -6.33
CA GLN A 108 16.83 -17.74 -7.70
C GLN A 108 17.12 -19.19 -8.08
N ASP A 109 18.27 -19.73 -7.68
CA ASP A 109 18.61 -21.14 -7.92
C ASP A 109 17.64 -22.09 -7.18
N ARG A 110 17.19 -21.75 -5.95
CA ARG A 110 16.17 -22.52 -5.24
C ARG A 110 14.81 -22.45 -5.93
N VAL A 111 14.45 -21.28 -6.43
CA VAL A 111 13.21 -21.10 -7.23
C VAL A 111 13.25 -21.97 -8.50
N GLN A 112 14.36 -21.95 -9.23
CA GLN A 112 14.51 -22.79 -10.44
C GLN A 112 14.43 -24.30 -10.14
N ARG A 113 14.90 -24.72 -8.97
CA ARG A 113 14.79 -26.12 -8.50
C ARG A 113 13.42 -26.47 -7.92
N GLY A 114 12.50 -25.50 -7.83
CA GLY A 114 11.17 -25.71 -7.26
C GLY A 114 11.16 -25.83 -5.71
N GLU A 115 12.26 -25.48 -5.04
CA GLU A 115 12.39 -25.50 -3.59
C GLU A 115 11.72 -24.27 -2.94
N GLU A 116 11.62 -23.18 -3.69
CA GLU A 116 10.89 -21.97 -3.30
C GLU A 116 9.92 -21.55 -4.41
N THR A 117 8.78 -20.99 -4.01
CA THR A 117 7.76 -20.51 -4.96
C THR A 117 7.70 -18.99 -4.86
N PRO A 118 8.19 -18.25 -5.85
CA PRO A 118 7.93 -16.82 -5.97
C PRO A 118 6.45 -16.60 -6.28
N GLY A 119 5.98 -15.38 -6.04
CA GLY A 119 4.62 -15.00 -6.42
C GLY A 119 3.69 -14.79 -5.22
N PRO A 120 2.39 -14.65 -5.49
CA PRO A 120 1.42 -14.28 -4.47
C PRO A 120 1.28 -15.37 -3.40
N LYS A 121 1.40 -14.95 -2.14
CA LYS A 121 1.29 -15.80 -0.95
C LYS A 121 0.28 -15.19 0.03
N PRO A 122 -0.35 -16.00 0.90
CA PRO A 122 -1.11 -15.47 2.02
C PRO A 122 -0.23 -14.61 2.93
N VAL A 123 -0.78 -13.50 3.41
CA VAL A 123 -0.07 -12.60 4.32
C VAL A 123 0.06 -13.26 5.69
N LYS A 124 1.30 -13.51 6.14
CA LYS A 124 1.62 -14.13 7.43
C LYS A 124 2.58 -13.30 8.29
N THR A 125 3.04 -12.17 7.76
CA THR A 125 3.97 -11.24 8.42
C THR A 125 3.45 -9.82 8.32
N VAL A 126 4.02 -8.92 9.08
CA VAL A 126 3.70 -7.49 9.04
C VAL A 126 4.88 -6.70 8.47
N PRO A 127 4.63 -5.59 7.77
CA PRO A 127 5.70 -4.71 7.30
C PRO A 127 6.38 -3.98 8.46
N ALA A 128 7.55 -3.45 8.21
CA ALA A 128 8.24 -2.60 9.18
C ALA A 128 7.50 -1.28 9.39
N HIS A 129 7.70 -0.68 10.58
CA HIS A 129 7.30 0.70 10.80
C HIS A 129 7.93 1.62 9.77
N HIS A 130 7.17 2.59 9.31
CA HIS A 130 7.56 3.57 8.30
C HIS A 130 7.83 2.99 6.90
N ALA A 131 7.46 1.72 6.64
CA ALA A 131 7.43 1.21 5.28
C ALA A 131 6.50 2.08 4.42
N ASN A 132 6.99 2.45 3.23
CA ASN A 132 6.26 3.31 2.31
C ASN A 132 5.06 2.60 1.72
N VAL A 133 3.97 3.36 1.56
CA VAL A 133 2.73 2.88 0.93
C VAL A 133 2.39 3.77 -0.25
N ARG A 134 2.06 3.16 -1.38
CA ARG A 134 1.66 3.81 -2.62
C ARG A 134 0.41 3.16 -3.21
N PRO A 135 -0.30 3.82 -4.13
CA PRO A 135 -1.30 3.14 -4.94
C PRO A 135 -0.66 2.01 -5.75
N ALA A 136 -1.40 0.93 -5.95
CA ALA A 136 -1.02 -0.08 -6.92
C ALA A 136 -1.05 0.51 -8.33
N ASP A 137 -0.13 0.10 -9.18
CA ASP A 137 -0.11 0.45 -10.59
C ASP A 137 -0.50 -0.74 -11.48
N GLU A 138 -0.56 -0.52 -12.79
CA GLU A 138 -0.93 -1.57 -13.74
C GLU A 138 0.03 -2.75 -13.70
N SER A 139 1.32 -2.52 -13.45
CA SER A 139 2.31 -3.58 -13.35
C SER A 139 2.13 -4.44 -12.10
N ASP A 140 1.69 -3.84 -10.99
CA ASP A 140 1.36 -4.57 -9.77
C ASP A 140 0.17 -5.51 -9.99
N VAL A 141 -0.86 -5.01 -10.68
CA VAL A 141 -2.06 -5.79 -11.00
C VAL A 141 -1.73 -6.92 -11.97
N ALA A 142 -0.91 -6.65 -13.00
CA ALA A 142 -0.44 -7.64 -13.94
C ALA A 142 0.39 -8.76 -13.28
N GLN A 143 1.22 -8.42 -12.29
CA GLN A 143 1.98 -9.41 -11.52
C GLN A 143 1.10 -10.36 -10.69
N ILE A 144 -0.07 -9.90 -10.26
CA ILE A 144 -0.99 -10.67 -9.43
C ILE A 144 -1.95 -11.50 -10.27
N PHE A 145 -2.55 -10.87 -11.28
CA PHE A 145 -3.64 -11.43 -12.07
C PHE A 145 -3.21 -11.89 -13.46
N GLY A 146 -1.92 -11.74 -13.78
CA GLY A 146 -1.41 -12.05 -15.11
C GLY A 146 -1.70 -10.97 -16.15
N GLU A 147 -1.07 -11.13 -17.31
CA GLU A 147 -1.31 -10.31 -18.50
C GLU A 147 -2.07 -11.12 -19.53
N GLU A 148 -2.80 -10.45 -20.41
CA GLU A 148 -3.52 -11.10 -21.51
C GLU A 148 -2.56 -11.83 -22.44
N GLY A 149 -2.81 -13.12 -22.65
CA GLY A 149 -1.94 -13.98 -23.45
C GLY A 149 -2.58 -15.32 -23.81
N PRO A 150 -1.82 -16.25 -24.42
CA PRO A 150 -2.34 -17.56 -24.74
C PRO A 150 -2.82 -18.31 -23.49
N GLY A 151 -4.13 -18.51 -23.37
CA GLY A 151 -4.77 -19.20 -22.25
C GLY A 151 -5.17 -18.26 -21.09
N VAL A 152 -4.81 -16.99 -21.13
CA VAL A 152 -5.16 -15.99 -20.12
C VAL A 152 -6.15 -14.98 -20.72
N PHE A 153 -7.31 -14.83 -20.11
CA PHE A 153 -8.40 -14.02 -20.63
C PHE A 153 -8.68 -12.80 -19.76
N HIS A 154 -8.88 -11.65 -20.38
CA HIS A 154 -9.37 -10.46 -19.73
C HIS A 154 -10.83 -10.66 -19.30
N ILE A 155 -11.12 -10.53 -17.98
CA ILE A 155 -12.45 -10.73 -17.40
C ILE A 155 -13.14 -9.44 -16.99
N GLY A 156 -12.39 -8.35 -16.86
CA GLY A 156 -12.92 -7.05 -16.46
C GLY A 156 -11.85 -6.10 -15.99
N ASN A 157 -12.28 -4.94 -15.53
CA ASN A 157 -11.38 -3.93 -14.97
C ASN A 157 -11.75 -3.66 -13.51
N THR A 158 -10.74 -3.28 -12.71
CA THR A 158 -10.98 -2.79 -11.33
C THR A 158 -11.84 -1.52 -11.39
N ILE A 159 -12.80 -1.41 -10.47
CA ILE A 159 -13.80 -0.30 -10.49
C ILE A 159 -13.10 1.04 -10.22
N GLU A 160 -12.24 1.10 -9.21
CA GLU A 160 -11.63 2.35 -8.74
C GLU A 160 -10.48 2.83 -9.65
N GLN A 161 -9.68 1.91 -10.17
CA GLN A 161 -8.43 2.25 -10.87
C GLN A 161 -8.45 1.88 -12.36
N GLY A 162 -9.46 1.11 -12.81
CA GLY A 162 -9.64 0.73 -14.21
C GLY A 162 -8.61 -0.26 -14.77
N TYR A 163 -7.81 -0.91 -13.91
CA TYR A 163 -6.79 -1.86 -14.33
C TYR A 163 -7.39 -3.17 -14.82
N LYS A 164 -6.79 -3.76 -15.85
CA LYS A 164 -7.22 -5.04 -16.40
C LYS A 164 -6.99 -6.18 -15.41
N VAL A 165 -7.99 -7.02 -15.24
CA VAL A 165 -7.92 -8.27 -14.48
C VAL A 165 -8.05 -9.43 -15.44
N CYS A 166 -7.07 -10.34 -15.40
CA CYS A 166 -6.99 -11.53 -16.24
C CYS A 166 -7.08 -12.79 -15.39
N LEU A 167 -7.55 -13.89 -15.98
CA LEU A 167 -7.55 -15.24 -15.40
C LEU A 167 -7.06 -16.25 -16.40
N ASP A 168 -6.31 -17.25 -15.93
CA ASP A 168 -5.86 -18.45 -16.64
C ASP A 168 -6.83 -19.65 -16.46
#